data_bbd8ad2f65e28b32ee02bfbc5045b234
#
_entry.id   bbd8ad2f65e28b32ee02bfbc5045b234
#
_cell.length_a   1.000
_cell.length_b   1.000
_cell.length_c   1.000
_cell.angle_alpha   90.00
_cell.angle_beta   90.00
_cell.angle_gamma   90.00
#
_symmetry.space_group_name_H-M   'P 1'
#
loop_
_entity.id
_entity.type
_entity.pdbx_description
1 polymer ?
#
loop_
_entity_poly.entity_id
_entity_poly.type
_entity_poly.pdbx_seq_one_letter_code
_entity_poly.pdbx_strand_id
1 'polypeptide(L)'
;KNKTGYMVFMTPISNYKIIGAKLLSILLTGATLVAFLGLLIVVDYNLLKSHNGGVAGAEIVLDEILGTRGLSIGSVIANVAGLIAIALIQFYTMITIAYLAVSLSSTVLQNKKIKGVVSFILFVALYVLVSYIAYKLPHLGKNVQVETMLDAMYKNIPQLILYVVCMIGSYIGSATLLSKKISL
;
A
#
# COMPACT_ATOMS: atom_id res chain seq x y z
N LYS A 1 28.74 5.32 12.78
CA LYS A 1 27.97 6.58 12.59
C LYS A 1 28.02 6.93 11.11
N ASN A 2 26.91 6.73 10.39
CA ASN A 2 26.83 6.99 8.95
C ASN A 2 26.84 8.51 8.70
N LYS A 3 27.98 9.02 8.20
CA LYS A 3 28.15 10.44 7.82
C LYS A 3 27.18 10.88 6.69
N THR A 4 26.72 9.93 5.86
CA THR A 4 25.77 10.18 4.77
C THR A 4 24.39 10.66 5.22
N GLY A 5 23.94 10.27 6.41
CA GLY A 5 22.66 10.78 6.97
C GLY A 5 22.72 12.28 7.27
N TYR A 6 23.86 12.80 7.70
CA TYR A 6 24.03 14.24 8.00
C TYR A 6 24.01 15.12 6.75
N MET A 7 24.59 14.63 5.63
CA MET A 7 24.65 15.43 4.39
C MET A 7 23.26 15.66 3.76
N VAL A 8 22.35 14.70 3.88
CA VAL A 8 20.96 14.83 3.35
C VAL A 8 20.19 15.91 4.11
N PHE A 9 20.49 16.12 5.41
CA PHE A 9 19.81 17.11 6.23
C PHE A 9 20.46 18.51 6.19
N MET A 10 21.66 18.64 5.62
CA MET A 10 22.32 19.93 5.39
C MET A 10 21.88 20.61 4.09
N THR A 11 21.19 19.90 3.19
CA THR A 11 20.59 20.53 2.01
C THR A 11 19.32 21.28 2.41
N PRO A 12 19.01 22.46 1.82
CA PRO A 12 17.82 23.24 2.13
C PRO A 12 16.55 22.61 1.50
N ILE A 13 16.41 21.30 1.63
CA ILE A 13 15.29 20.53 1.11
C ILE A 13 14.31 20.27 2.28
N SER A 14 13.04 20.62 2.07
CA SER A 14 12.01 20.39 3.09
C SER A 14 11.84 18.88 3.37
N ASN A 15 11.58 18.52 4.64
CA ASN A 15 11.38 17.14 5.07
C ASN A 15 10.22 16.45 4.33
N TYR A 16 9.22 17.20 3.90
CA TYR A 16 8.14 16.73 3.04
C TYR A 16 8.66 16.19 1.70
N LYS A 17 9.59 16.92 1.06
CA LYS A 17 10.20 16.47 -0.19
C LYS A 17 11.03 15.20 0.00
N ILE A 18 11.74 15.06 1.12
CA ILE A 18 12.56 13.89 1.43
C ILE A 18 11.66 12.64 1.58
N ILE A 19 10.59 12.75 2.37
CA ILE A 19 9.66 11.63 2.57
C ILE A 19 8.89 11.33 1.27
N GLY A 20 8.44 12.37 0.56
CA GLY A 20 7.77 12.23 -0.73
C GLY A 20 8.64 11.53 -1.78
N ALA A 21 9.92 11.89 -1.89
CA ALA A 21 10.86 11.24 -2.80
C ALA A 21 11.07 9.76 -2.45
N LYS A 22 11.13 9.40 -1.17
CA LYS A 22 11.21 8.00 -0.73
C LYS A 22 9.94 7.23 -1.07
N LEU A 23 8.77 7.81 -0.85
CA LEU A 23 7.50 7.18 -1.22
C LEU A 23 7.39 6.99 -2.74
N LEU A 24 7.81 7.99 -3.52
CA LEU A 24 7.85 7.88 -4.98
C LEU A 24 8.83 6.79 -5.46
N SER A 25 10.00 6.70 -4.84
CA SER A 25 10.97 5.64 -5.12
C SER A 25 10.40 4.24 -4.86
N ILE A 26 9.69 4.07 -3.74
CA ILE A 26 9.01 2.80 -3.41
C ILE A 26 7.93 2.49 -4.44
N LEU A 27 7.17 3.49 -4.89
CA LEU A 27 6.16 3.32 -5.94
C LEU A 27 6.79 2.84 -7.24
N LEU A 28 7.83 3.51 -7.71
CA LEU A 28 8.52 3.14 -8.95
C LEU A 28 9.11 1.74 -8.86
N THR A 29 9.77 1.41 -7.74
CA THR A 29 10.33 0.07 -7.53
C THR A 29 9.24 -0.99 -7.46
N GLY A 30 8.15 -0.71 -6.76
CA GLY A 30 6.98 -1.60 -6.69
C GLY A 30 6.33 -1.81 -8.06
N ALA A 31 6.13 -0.74 -8.82
CA ALA A 31 5.55 -0.81 -10.16
C ALA A 31 6.43 -1.62 -11.13
N THR A 32 7.76 -1.41 -11.10
CA THR A 32 8.68 -2.19 -11.93
C THR A 32 8.67 -3.67 -11.56
N LEU A 33 8.59 -4.00 -10.27
CA LEU A 33 8.53 -5.38 -9.80
C LEU A 33 7.23 -6.05 -10.21
N VAL A 34 6.09 -5.37 -10.07
CA VAL A 34 4.78 -5.88 -10.52
C VAL A 34 4.74 -6.08 -12.03
N ALA A 35 5.30 -5.13 -12.80
CA ALA A 35 5.40 -5.27 -14.25
C ALA A 35 6.27 -6.47 -14.65
N PHE A 36 7.40 -6.67 -13.98
CA PHE A 36 8.29 -7.81 -14.23
C PHE A 36 7.60 -9.15 -13.91
N LEU A 37 6.94 -9.25 -12.75
CA LEU A 37 6.18 -10.45 -12.39
C LEU A 37 5.03 -10.71 -13.35
N GLY A 38 4.33 -9.65 -13.81
CA GLY A 38 3.27 -9.76 -14.82
C GLY A 38 3.80 -10.33 -16.15
N LEU A 39 4.97 -9.87 -16.60
CA LEU A 39 5.62 -10.45 -17.78
C LEU A 39 5.98 -11.92 -17.60
N LEU A 40 6.50 -12.32 -16.43
CA LEU A 40 6.79 -13.73 -16.15
C LEU A 40 5.53 -14.58 -16.20
N ILE A 41 4.42 -14.14 -15.61
CA ILE A 41 3.13 -14.85 -15.65
C ILE A 41 2.65 -15.03 -17.09
N VAL A 42 2.77 -14.00 -17.95
CA VAL A 42 2.39 -14.10 -19.38
C VAL A 42 3.28 -15.11 -20.11
N VAL A 43 4.57 -15.12 -19.84
CA VAL A 43 5.50 -16.09 -20.45
C VAL A 43 5.17 -17.51 -20.00
N ASP A 44 4.99 -17.75 -18.71
CA ASP A 44 4.62 -19.05 -18.14
C ASP A 44 3.29 -19.56 -18.69
N TYR A 45 2.28 -18.66 -18.79
CA TYR A 45 0.99 -19.01 -19.38
C TYR A 45 1.13 -19.46 -20.84
N ASN A 46 1.91 -18.74 -21.65
CA ASN A 46 2.14 -19.10 -23.05
C ASN A 46 2.89 -20.43 -23.21
N LEU A 47 3.88 -20.69 -22.34
CA LEU A 47 4.63 -21.94 -22.32
C LEU A 47 3.74 -23.13 -21.93
N LEU A 48 2.90 -22.98 -20.90
CA LEU A 48 1.95 -24.01 -20.48
C LEU A 48 0.92 -24.30 -21.58
N LYS A 49 0.42 -23.27 -22.25
CA LYS A 49 -0.52 -23.39 -23.34
C LYS A 49 0.08 -24.15 -24.53
N SER A 50 1.35 -23.90 -24.86
CA SER A 50 2.02 -24.58 -25.96
C SER A 50 2.35 -26.06 -25.67
N HIS A 51 2.59 -26.40 -24.39
CA HIS A 51 3.05 -27.74 -24.00
C HIS A 51 1.89 -28.72 -23.70
N ASN A 52 0.79 -28.23 -23.14
CA ASN A 52 -0.31 -29.07 -22.62
C ASN A 52 -1.62 -28.96 -23.42
N GLY A 53 -1.62 -28.40 -24.62
CA GLY A 53 -2.81 -28.32 -25.48
C GLY A 53 -3.96 -27.45 -24.97
N GLY A 54 -3.71 -26.63 -23.98
CA GLY A 54 -4.68 -25.68 -23.45
C GLY A 54 -4.85 -25.80 -21.93
N VAL A 55 -4.77 -24.67 -21.24
CA VAL A 55 -4.93 -24.58 -19.77
C VAL A 55 -6.38 -24.21 -19.44
N ALA A 56 -7.33 -25.07 -19.85
CA ALA A 56 -8.74 -24.85 -19.51
C ALA A 56 -8.99 -24.68 -18.01
N GLY A 57 -8.16 -25.33 -17.17
CA GLY A 57 -8.22 -25.18 -15.71
C GLY A 57 -7.75 -23.81 -15.19
N ALA A 58 -6.70 -23.24 -15.78
CA ALA A 58 -6.18 -21.93 -15.33
C ALA A 58 -7.10 -20.78 -15.73
N GLU A 59 -7.75 -20.85 -16.89
CA GLU A 59 -8.76 -19.86 -17.30
C GLU A 59 -9.96 -19.89 -16.34
N ILE A 60 -10.44 -21.07 -15.94
CA ILE A 60 -11.53 -21.22 -14.98
C ILE A 60 -11.16 -20.62 -13.62
N VAL A 61 -9.95 -20.88 -13.13
CA VAL A 61 -9.48 -20.36 -11.85
C VAL A 61 -9.30 -18.84 -11.89
N LEU A 62 -8.73 -18.31 -12.98
CA LEU A 62 -8.59 -16.86 -13.16
C LEU A 62 -9.96 -16.18 -13.26
N ASP A 63 -10.90 -16.76 -13.99
CA ASP A 63 -12.26 -16.25 -14.10
C ASP A 63 -13.00 -16.26 -12.75
N GLU A 64 -12.73 -17.25 -11.91
CA GLU A 64 -13.32 -17.34 -10.57
C GLU A 64 -12.72 -16.35 -9.58
N ILE A 65 -11.38 -16.19 -9.60
CA ILE A 65 -10.68 -15.23 -8.74
C ILE A 65 -10.99 -13.77 -9.11
N LEU A 66 -11.07 -13.48 -10.41
CA LEU A 66 -11.31 -12.12 -10.90
C LEU A 66 -12.81 -11.81 -11.05
N GLY A 67 -13.70 -12.79 -10.89
CA GLY A 67 -15.13 -12.61 -11.11
C GLY A 67 -15.44 -12.21 -12.55
N THR A 68 -14.73 -12.78 -13.54
CA THR A 68 -14.78 -12.32 -14.95
C THR A 68 -15.72 -13.12 -15.82
N ARG A 69 -16.37 -14.16 -15.29
CA ARG A 69 -17.31 -15.01 -16.05
C ARG A 69 -18.42 -14.20 -16.71
N GLY A 70 -18.44 -14.22 -18.03
CA GLY A 70 -19.48 -13.52 -18.83
C GLY A 70 -19.31 -12.00 -18.92
N LEU A 71 -18.20 -11.44 -18.42
CA LEU A 71 -17.94 -10.01 -18.49
C LEU A 71 -17.27 -9.62 -19.81
N SER A 72 -17.52 -8.38 -20.24
CA SER A 72 -16.81 -7.79 -21.37
C SER A 72 -15.33 -7.52 -21.01
N ILE A 73 -14.46 -7.46 -22.01
CA ILE A 73 -13.03 -7.15 -21.81
C ILE A 73 -12.86 -5.82 -21.03
N GLY A 74 -13.71 -4.81 -21.27
CA GLY A 74 -13.66 -3.54 -20.55
C GLY A 74 -13.95 -3.69 -19.06
N SER A 75 -14.91 -4.53 -18.66
CA SER A 75 -15.22 -4.79 -17.26
C SER A 75 -14.13 -5.61 -16.56
N VAL A 76 -13.48 -6.54 -17.27
CA VAL A 76 -12.30 -7.26 -16.75
C VAL A 76 -11.17 -6.29 -16.42
N ILE A 77 -10.84 -5.39 -17.35
CA ILE A 77 -9.80 -4.37 -17.14
C ILE A 77 -10.17 -3.47 -15.96
N ALA A 78 -11.43 -3.05 -15.84
CA ALA A 78 -11.88 -2.21 -14.73
C ALA A 78 -11.77 -2.92 -13.37
N ASN A 79 -12.10 -4.22 -13.30
CA ASN A 79 -11.96 -5.02 -12.07
C ASN A 79 -10.50 -5.18 -11.65
N VAL A 80 -9.60 -5.49 -12.61
CA VAL A 80 -8.15 -5.59 -12.34
C VAL A 80 -7.58 -4.24 -11.90
N ALA A 81 -7.96 -3.14 -12.55
CA ALA A 81 -7.55 -1.79 -12.15
C ALA A 81 -8.05 -1.45 -10.74
N GLY A 82 -9.28 -1.84 -10.39
CA GLY A 82 -9.84 -1.68 -9.06
C GLY A 82 -9.06 -2.44 -7.99
N LEU A 83 -8.70 -3.70 -8.26
CA LEU A 83 -7.87 -4.50 -7.36
C LEU A 83 -6.51 -3.86 -7.13
N ILE A 84 -5.84 -3.39 -8.19
CA ILE A 84 -4.56 -2.70 -8.09
C ILE A 84 -4.70 -1.41 -7.27
N ALA A 85 -5.76 -0.63 -7.49
CA ALA A 85 -6.01 0.61 -6.75
C ALA A 85 -6.18 0.36 -5.24
N ILE A 86 -6.99 -0.65 -4.84
CA ILE A 86 -7.16 -1.05 -3.44
C ILE A 86 -5.83 -1.46 -2.83
N ALA A 87 -5.09 -2.32 -3.51
CA ALA A 87 -3.81 -2.83 -3.04
C ALA A 87 -2.80 -1.69 -2.84
N LEU A 88 -2.74 -0.73 -3.77
CA LEU A 88 -1.88 0.45 -3.66
C LEU A 88 -2.28 1.32 -2.46
N ILE A 89 -3.56 1.63 -2.27
CA ILE A 89 -4.03 2.44 -1.13
C ILE A 89 -3.63 1.78 0.20
N GLN A 90 -3.88 0.48 0.36
CA GLN A 90 -3.52 -0.25 1.58
C GLN A 90 -2.01 -0.30 1.80
N PHE A 91 -1.24 -0.58 0.76
CA PHE A 91 0.22 -0.64 0.82
C PHE A 91 0.83 0.71 1.21
N TYR A 92 0.36 1.81 0.59
CA TYR A 92 0.84 3.15 0.94
C TYR A 92 0.44 3.56 2.35
N THR A 93 -0.76 3.22 2.79
CA THR A 93 -1.20 3.47 4.17
C THR A 93 -0.28 2.75 5.17
N MET A 94 0.04 1.49 4.92
CA MET A 94 0.98 0.73 5.75
C MET A 94 2.37 1.40 5.82
N ILE A 95 2.91 1.82 4.69
CA ILE A 95 4.23 2.47 4.62
C ILE A 95 4.22 3.81 5.35
N THR A 96 3.21 4.64 5.16
CA THR A 96 3.13 5.96 5.82
C THR A 96 2.96 5.83 7.32
N ILE A 97 2.20 4.84 7.81
CA ILE A 97 2.11 4.52 9.24
C ILE A 97 3.48 4.06 9.78
N ALA A 98 4.22 3.26 9.03
CA ALA A 98 5.57 2.85 9.42
C ALA A 98 6.51 4.06 9.54
N TYR A 99 6.48 5.01 8.59
CA TYR A 99 7.23 6.26 8.68
C TYR A 99 6.84 7.09 9.90
N LEU A 100 5.55 7.18 10.20
CA LEU A 100 5.06 7.87 11.40
C LEU A 100 5.59 7.21 12.68
N ALA A 101 5.50 5.90 12.79
CA ALA A 101 6.00 5.14 13.93
C ALA A 101 7.51 5.33 14.16
N VAL A 102 8.30 5.29 13.07
CA VAL A 102 9.75 5.57 13.13
C VAL A 102 10.02 7.01 13.56
N SER A 103 9.28 7.97 13.05
CA SER A 103 9.43 9.40 13.41
C SER A 103 9.08 9.64 14.88
N LEU A 104 7.98 9.08 15.37
CA LEU A 104 7.58 9.14 16.78
C LEU A 104 8.62 8.49 17.71
N SER A 105 9.04 7.27 17.41
CA SER A 105 10.08 6.59 18.17
C SER A 105 11.38 7.38 18.21
N SER A 106 11.73 8.04 17.11
CA SER A 106 12.95 8.82 17.02
C SER A 106 12.89 10.14 17.79
N THR A 107 11.71 10.72 17.99
CA THR A 107 11.53 11.93 18.79
C THR A 107 11.52 11.64 20.29
N VAL A 108 10.89 10.54 20.70
CA VAL A 108 10.75 10.17 22.12
C VAL A 108 12.01 9.52 22.68
N LEU A 109 12.71 8.71 21.89
CA LEU A 109 13.88 7.92 22.34
C LEU A 109 15.17 8.36 21.63
N GLN A 110 15.61 9.60 21.86
CA GLN A 110 16.78 10.15 21.14
C GLN A 110 18.07 9.33 21.25
N ASN A 111 18.34 8.69 22.40
CA ASN A 111 19.65 8.08 22.73
C ASN A 111 19.58 6.59 23.10
N LYS A 112 18.47 5.88 22.96
CA LYS A 112 18.36 4.49 23.42
C LYS A 112 18.56 3.48 22.30
N LYS A 113 19.30 2.39 22.62
CA LYS A 113 19.55 1.26 21.68
C LYS A 113 18.27 0.51 21.27
N ILE A 114 17.20 0.60 22.06
CA ILE A 114 15.91 -0.08 21.85
C ILE A 114 14.96 0.66 20.87
N LYS A 115 15.41 1.73 20.26
CA LYS A 115 14.62 2.59 19.36
C LYS A 115 13.91 1.82 18.24
N GLY A 116 14.58 0.83 17.64
CA GLY A 116 14.02 0.00 16.57
C GLY A 116 12.85 -0.86 17.06
N VAL A 117 12.98 -1.48 18.23
CA VAL A 117 11.93 -2.30 18.82
C VAL A 117 10.69 -1.48 19.16
N VAL A 118 10.89 -0.30 19.77
CA VAL A 118 9.78 0.62 20.09
C VAL A 118 9.09 1.12 18.83
N SER A 119 9.85 1.42 17.78
CA SER A 119 9.30 1.79 16.47
C SER A 119 8.41 0.69 15.88
N PHE A 120 8.85 -0.57 15.98
CA PHE A 120 8.08 -1.71 15.49
C PHE A 120 6.79 -1.92 16.30
N ILE A 121 6.86 -1.84 17.63
CA ILE A 121 5.67 -1.95 18.50
C ILE A 121 4.67 -0.85 18.19
N LEU A 122 5.14 0.40 18.04
CA LEU A 122 4.29 1.54 17.66
C LEU A 122 3.64 1.34 16.28
N PHE A 123 4.41 0.83 15.31
CA PHE A 123 3.88 0.51 14.00
C PHE A 123 2.73 -0.50 14.08
N VAL A 124 2.95 -1.63 14.78
CA VAL A 124 1.93 -2.67 14.94
C VAL A 124 0.70 -2.11 15.66
N ALA A 125 0.90 -1.36 16.75
CA ALA A 125 -0.21 -0.76 17.50
C ALA A 125 -1.05 0.20 16.66
N LEU A 126 -0.40 1.10 15.90
CA LEU A 126 -1.09 2.04 15.01
C LEU A 126 -1.82 1.32 13.87
N TYR A 127 -1.17 0.33 13.25
CA TYR A 127 -1.77 -0.43 12.16
C TYR A 127 -2.99 -1.23 12.61
N VAL A 128 -2.89 -1.91 13.77
CA VAL A 128 -4.03 -2.63 14.37
C VAL A 128 -5.17 -1.68 14.73
N LEU A 129 -4.86 -0.50 15.27
CA LEU A 129 -5.86 0.52 15.60
C LEU A 129 -6.60 0.99 14.33
N VAL A 130 -5.89 1.33 13.27
CA VAL A 130 -6.49 1.74 11.99
C VAL A 130 -7.33 0.62 11.40
N SER A 131 -6.84 -0.62 11.42
CA SER A 131 -7.57 -1.80 10.93
C SER A 131 -8.83 -2.07 11.76
N TYR A 132 -8.77 -1.90 13.07
CA TYR A 132 -9.93 -2.04 13.95
C TYR A 132 -11.01 -0.99 13.67
N ILE A 133 -10.60 0.27 13.48
CA ILE A 133 -11.53 1.34 13.10
C ILE A 133 -12.15 1.04 11.73
N ALA A 134 -11.34 0.61 10.75
CA ALA A 134 -11.81 0.24 9.42
C ALA A 134 -12.85 -0.88 9.48
N TYR A 135 -12.64 -1.89 10.33
CA TYR A 135 -13.58 -3.00 10.52
C TYR A 135 -14.92 -2.55 11.12
N LYS A 136 -14.91 -1.54 11.99
CA LYS A 136 -16.11 -0.99 12.64
C LYS A 136 -16.92 -0.05 11.73
N LEU A 137 -16.34 0.43 10.62
CA LEU A 137 -17.05 1.29 9.69
C LEU A 137 -18.20 0.55 8.98
N PRO A 138 -19.35 1.21 8.79
CA PRO A 138 -20.45 0.60 8.05
C PRO A 138 -20.08 0.38 6.59
N HIS A 139 -20.47 -0.78 6.06
CA HIS A 139 -20.37 -1.06 4.64
C HIS A 139 -21.53 -0.40 3.90
N LEU A 140 -21.27 0.21 2.75
CA LEU A 140 -22.29 0.74 1.86
C LEU A 140 -23.04 -0.42 1.18
N GLY A 141 -24.36 -0.26 0.98
CA GLY A 141 -25.16 -1.23 0.21
C GLY A 141 -25.25 -2.61 0.87
N LYS A 142 -25.87 -2.69 2.06
CA LYS A 142 -26.05 -3.97 2.80
C LYS A 142 -26.60 -5.13 1.96
N ASN A 143 -27.32 -4.85 0.87
CA ASN A 143 -28.01 -5.83 0.02
C ASN A 143 -27.31 -6.04 -1.34
N VAL A 144 -26.17 -5.40 -1.60
CA VAL A 144 -25.43 -5.58 -2.84
C VAL A 144 -24.65 -6.90 -2.75
N GLN A 145 -25.00 -7.86 -3.57
CA GLN A 145 -24.17 -9.06 -3.76
C GLN A 145 -22.86 -8.62 -4.41
N VAL A 146 -21.75 -9.09 -3.85
CA VAL A 146 -20.42 -8.77 -4.36
C VAL A 146 -20.10 -9.80 -5.44
N GLU A 147 -20.38 -9.46 -6.68
CA GLU A 147 -20.07 -10.31 -7.82
C GLU A 147 -18.76 -9.88 -8.51
N THR A 148 -18.42 -8.61 -8.38
CA THR A 148 -17.23 -8.05 -9.03
C THR A 148 -16.34 -7.31 -8.03
N MET A 149 -15.08 -7.05 -8.42
CA MET A 149 -14.15 -6.26 -7.60
C MET A 149 -14.61 -4.80 -7.45
N LEU A 150 -15.31 -4.26 -8.45
CA LEU A 150 -15.90 -2.92 -8.39
C LEU A 150 -17.00 -2.85 -7.34
N ASP A 151 -17.83 -3.89 -7.20
CA ASP A 151 -18.84 -3.98 -6.15
C ASP A 151 -18.20 -4.04 -4.76
N ALA A 152 -17.10 -4.78 -4.62
CA ALA A 152 -16.31 -4.82 -3.40
C ALA A 152 -15.72 -3.44 -3.06
N MET A 153 -15.24 -2.69 -4.04
CA MET A 153 -14.78 -1.30 -3.84
C MET A 153 -15.92 -0.40 -3.37
N TYR A 154 -17.07 -0.45 -4.05
CA TYR A 154 -18.23 0.36 -3.68
C TYR A 154 -18.67 0.08 -2.23
N LYS A 155 -18.78 -1.20 -1.88
CA LYS A 155 -19.15 -1.62 -0.53
C LYS A 155 -18.19 -1.13 0.55
N ASN A 156 -16.90 -1.04 0.23
CA ASN A 156 -15.84 -0.68 1.14
C ASN A 156 -15.35 0.79 0.99
N ILE A 157 -16.08 1.64 0.29
CA ILE A 157 -15.74 3.07 0.14
C ILE A 157 -15.41 3.76 1.48
N PRO A 158 -16.20 3.61 2.58
CA PRO A 158 -15.88 4.26 3.84
C PRO A 158 -14.51 3.83 4.40
N GLN A 159 -14.16 2.56 4.24
CA GLN A 159 -12.87 2.04 4.67
C GLN A 159 -11.72 2.56 3.80
N LEU A 160 -11.93 2.66 2.48
CA LEU A 160 -10.94 3.23 1.56
C LEU A 160 -10.69 4.72 1.87
N ILE A 161 -11.74 5.48 2.16
CA ILE A 161 -11.62 6.89 2.60
C ILE A 161 -10.82 6.97 3.90
N LEU A 162 -11.09 6.11 4.88
CA LEU A 162 -10.31 6.06 6.13
C LEU A 162 -8.83 5.80 5.85
N TYR A 163 -8.49 4.83 4.99
CA TYR A 163 -7.10 4.54 4.66
C TYR A 163 -6.41 5.73 3.98
N VAL A 164 -7.08 6.42 3.06
CA VAL A 164 -6.55 7.64 2.42
C VAL A 164 -6.32 8.76 3.44
N VAL A 165 -7.27 8.98 4.35
CA VAL A 165 -7.13 9.99 5.42
C VAL A 165 -5.98 9.64 6.36
N CYS A 166 -5.86 8.38 6.77
CA CYS A 166 -4.75 7.90 7.58
C CYS A 166 -3.40 8.02 6.85
N MET A 167 -3.35 7.74 5.56
CA MET A 167 -2.15 7.89 4.73
C MET A 167 -1.69 9.36 4.71
N ILE A 168 -2.59 10.31 4.43
CA ILE A 168 -2.28 11.74 4.40
C ILE A 168 -1.88 12.22 5.79
N GLY A 169 -2.63 11.88 6.83
CA GLY A 169 -2.35 12.26 8.21
C GLY A 169 -1.00 11.73 8.70
N SER A 170 -0.69 10.49 8.41
CA SER A 170 0.61 9.87 8.76
C SER A 170 1.77 10.51 7.99
N TYR A 171 1.58 10.86 6.72
CA TYR A 171 2.58 11.59 5.93
C TYR A 171 2.88 12.97 6.52
N ILE A 172 1.85 13.77 6.79
CA ILE A 172 2.00 15.11 7.39
C ILE A 172 2.61 14.99 8.78
N GLY A 173 2.11 14.06 9.61
CA GLY A 173 2.61 13.83 10.96
C GLY A 173 4.10 13.45 10.99
N SER A 174 4.53 12.56 10.11
CA SER A 174 5.93 12.15 10.01
C SER A 174 6.84 13.31 9.57
N ALA A 175 6.40 14.13 8.61
CA ALA A 175 7.16 15.26 8.11
C ALA A 175 7.29 16.38 9.16
N THR A 176 6.22 16.69 9.91
CA THR A 176 6.24 17.70 10.99
C THR A 176 7.10 17.27 12.16
N LEU A 177 7.06 15.99 12.56
CA LEU A 177 7.92 15.47 13.62
C LEU A 177 9.41 15.54 13.25
N LEU A 178 9.74 15.23 12.00
CA LEU A 178 11.10 15.36 11.49
C LEU A 178 11.56 16.83 11.44
N SER A 179 10.69 17.77 11.05
CA SER A 179 11.05 19.21 10.99
C SER A 179 11.37 19.77 12.37
N LYS A 180 10.56 19.44 13.40
CA LYS A 180 10.81 19.87 14.78
C LYS A 180 12.12 19.35 15.37
N LYS A 181 12.58 18.18 14.92
CA LYS A 181 13.82 17.57 15.41
C LYS A 181 15.09 18.22 14.83
N ILE A 182 14.99 18.81 13.65
CA ILE A 182 16.13 19.42 12.95
C ILE A 182 16.31 20.87 13.38
N SER A 183 15.27 21.50 13.96
CA SER A 183 15.33 22.87 14.48
C SER A 183 15.87 22.96 15.91
N LEU A 184 16.28 21.87 16.53
CA LEU A 184 16.96 21.77 17.83
C LEU A 184 18.41 21.32 17.64
#